data_941319d26b44c184224ccc51f929e0ed
#
_entry.id   941319d26b44c184224ccc51f929e0ed
#
_cell.length_a   1.000
_cell.length_b   1.000
_cell.length_c   1.000
_cell.angle_alpha   90.00
_cell.angle_beta   90.00
_cell.angle_gamma   90.00
#
_symmetry.space_group_name_H-M   'P 1'
#
loop_
_entity.id
_entity.type
_entity.pdbx_description
1 polymer ?
#
loop_
_entity_poly.entity_id
_entity_poly.type
_entity_poly.pdbx_seq_one_letter_code
_entity_poly.pdbx_strand_id
1 'polypeptide(L)' 'MKIDPKSIVSYTKATRNHKAVLDVMKENGITVIFKENSPLSAVLPFDKFSEISDKADSAAK' A
#
# COMPACT_ATOMS: atom_id res chain seq x y z
N MET A 1 -5.43 5.25 12.14
CA MET A 1 -4.91 4.13 11.34
C MET A 1 -3.48 3.82 11.73
N LYS A 2 -3.21 2.56 12.02
CA LYS A 2 -1.84 2.14 12.32
C LYS A 2 -1.17 1.62 11.05
N ILE A 3 0.00 2.16 10.75
CA ILE A 3 0.80 1.69 9.64
C ILE A 3 1.96 0.89 10.20
N ASP A 4 2.06 -0.39 9.80
CA ASP A 4 3.16 -1.24 10.22
C ASP A 4 4.47 -0.74 9.60
N PRO A 5 5.50 -0.44 10.41
CA PRO A 5 6.78 0.02 9.87
C PRO A 5 7.38 -0.94 8.83
N LYS A 6 7.09 -2.22 8.93
CA LYS A 6 7.57 -3.21 7.97
C LYS A 6 6.95 -3.05 6.59
N SER A 7 5.81 -2.36 6.51
CA SER A 7 5.11 -2.11 5.25
C SER A 7 5.51 -0.81 4.59
N ILE A 8 6.40 -0.02 5.21
CA ILE A 8 6.79 1.29 4.70
C ILE A 8 8.00 1.20 3.78
N VAL A 9 7.86 1.80 2.60
CA VAL A 9 8.95 1.92 1.63
C VAL A 9 9.05 3.39 1.23
N SER A 10 10.27 3.93 1.18
CA SER A 10 10.46 5.31 0.75
C SER A 10 10.14 5.49 -0.74
N TYR A 11 9.71 6.68 -1.10
CA TYR A 11 9.42 7.00 -2.50
C TYR A 11 10.63 6.75 -3.40
N THR A 12 11.81 7.16 -2.96
CA THR A 12 13.04 6.96 -3.73
C THR A 12 13.31 5.47 -3.99
N LYS A 13 13.17 4.64 -2.97
CA LYS A 13 13.36 3.20 -3.12
C LYS A 13 12.30 2.59 -4.01
N ALA A 14 11.05 3.04 -3.86
CA ALA A 14 9.93 2.54 -4.67
C ALA A 14 10.11 2.81 -6.15
N THR A 15 10.63 4.00 -6.51
CA THR A 15 10.86 4.34 -7.90
C THR A 15 12.05 3.60 -8.51
N ARG A 16 13.05 3.27 -7.69
CA ARG A 16 14.23 2.57 -8.16
C ARG A 16 14.07 1.06 -8.22
N ASN A 17 13.25 0.53 -7.33
CA ASN A 17 13.10 -0.92 -7.20
C ASN A 17 11.64 -1.28 -6.95
N HIS A 18 10.89 -1.34 -8.03
CA HIS A 18 9.46 -1.68 -7.97
C HIS A 18 9.24 -3.08 -7.40
N LYS A 19 10.17 -4.00 -7.69
CA LYS A 19 10.07 -5.37 -7.17
C LYS A 19 10.06 -5.39 -5.65
N ALA A 20 10.86 -4.53 -5.01
CA ALA A 20 10.88 -4.45 -3.54
C ALA A 20 9.52 -4.04 -2.98
N VAL A 21 8.82 -3.13 -3.68
CA VAL A 21 7.47 -2.73 -3.30
C VAL A 21 6.51 -3.91 -3.34
N LEU A 22 6.58 -4.70 -4.40
CA LEU A 22 5.72 -5.87 -4.55
C LEU A 22 6.05 -6.97 -3.54
N ASP A 23 7.33 -7.15 -3.23
CA ASP A 23 7.76 -8.14 -2.24
C ASP A 23 7.22 -7.79 -0.85
N VAL A 24 7.32 -6.52 -0.46
CA VAL A 24 6.77 -6.05 0.82
C VAL A 24 5.26 -6.24 0.85
N MET A 25 4.59 -5.93 -0.24
CA MET A 25 3.15 -6.12 -0.35
C MET A 25 2.76 -7.58 -0.16
N LYS A 26 3.51 -8.50 -0.78
CA LYS A 26 3.23 -9.93 -0.66
C LYS A 26 3.45 -10.45 0.76
N GLU A 27 4.48 -9.95 1.45
CA GLU A 27 4.79 -10.38 2.80
C GLU A 27 3.85 -9.80 3.85
N ASN A 28 3.47 -8.54 3.69
CA ASN A 28 2.73 -7.81 4.73
C ASN A 28 1.29 -7.47 4.33
N GLY A 29 0.90 -7.79 3.12
CA GLY A 29 -0.46 -7.52 2.62
C GLY A 29 -0.67 -6.10 2.12
N ILE A 30 0.30 -5.23 2.30
CA ILE A 30 0.24 -3.84 1.86
C ILE A 30 1.65 -3.24 1.84
N THR A 31 1.89 -2.32 0.92
CA THR A 31 3.07 -1.47 0.95
C THR A 31 2.61 -0.03 0.98
N VAL A 32 3.09 0.74 1.95
CA VAL A 32 2.80 2.18 2.04
C VAL A 32 4.04 2.93 1.61
N ILE A 33 3.90 3.76 0.58
CA ILE A 33 5.02 4.55 0.05
C ILE A 33 5.00 5.92 0.70
N PHE A 34 6.09 6.24 1.40
CA PHE A 34 6.24 7.52 2.09
C PHE A 34 7.15 8.46 1.29
N LYS A 35 6.79 9.72 1.27
CA LYS A 35 7.61 10.79 0.73
C LYS A 35 7.66 11.90 1.75
N GLU A 36 8.88 12.28 2.15
CA GLU A 36 9.10 13.38 3.12
C GLU A 36 8.28 13.19 4.42
N ASN A 37 8.37 12.00 4.98
CA ASN A 37 7.72 11.64 6.24
C ASN A 37 6.18 11.64 6.19
N SER A 38 5.62 11.64 4.99
CA SER A 38 4.16 11.58 4.82
C SER A 38 3.79 10.42 3.91
N PRO A 39 2.68 9.72 4.18
CA PRO A 39 2.22 8.68 3.29
C PRO A 39 1.77 9.30 1.97
N LEU A 40 2.32 8.78 0.87
CA LEU A 40 2.01 9.26 -0.48
C LEU A 40 0.99 8.35 -1.16
N SER A 41 1.19 7.05 -1.07
CA SER A 41 0.33 6.07 -1.74
C SER A 41 0.45 4.72 -1.06
N ALA A 42 -0.43 3.81 -1.43
CA ALA A 42 -0.42 2.46 -0.91
C ALA A 42 -0.58 1.47 -2.06
N VAL A 43 0.13 0.34 -1.99
CA VAL A 43 0.04 -0.72 -2.98
C VAL A 43 -0.58 -1.93 -2.30
N LEU A 44 -1.66 -2.45 -2.88
CA LEU A 44 -2.44 -3.56 -2.33
C LEU A 44 -2.57 -4.68 -3.35
N PRO A 45 -2.67 -5.95 -2.89
CA PRO A 45 -3.08 -7.01 -3.79
C PRO A 45 -4.46 -6.70 -4.37
N PHE A 46 -4.70 -7.11 -5.60
CA PHE A 46 -5.94 -6.75 -6.29
C PHE A 46 -7.19 -7.25 -5.56
N ASP A 47 -7.14 -8.45 -5.02
CA ASP A 47 -8.27 -9.01 -4.26
C ASP A 47 -8.62 -8.16 -3.04
N LYS A 48 -7.60 -7.62 -2.37
CA LYS A 48 -7.80 -6.74 -1.22
C LYS A 48 -8.42 -5.41 -1.64
N PHE A 49 -7.94 -4.86 -2.75
CA PHE A 49 -8.49 -3.64 -3.31
C PHE A 49 -9.95 -3.82 -3.69
N SER A 50 -10.28 -4.94 -4.33
CA SER A 50 -11.64 -5.27 -4.73
C SER A 50 -12.59 -5.30 -3.51
N GLU A 51 -12.13 -5.93 -2.43
CA GLU A 51 -12.91 -6.03 -1.19
C GLU A 51 -13.21 -4.64 -0.60
N ILE A 52 -12.20 -3.78 -0.54
CA ILE A 52 -12.36 -2.42 -0.02
C ILE A 52 -13.27 -1.59 -0.93
N SER A 53 -13.08 -1.71 -2.23
CA SER A 53 -13.87 -0.98 -3.21
C SER A 53 -15.35 -1.36 -3.15
N ASP A 54 -15.65 -2.65 -3.00
CA ASP A 54 -17.03 -3.12 -2.87
C ASP A 54 -17.68 -2.57 -1.61
N LYS A 55 -16.96 -2.53 -0.50
CA LYS A 55 -17.47 -1.95 0.74
C LYS A 55 -17.71 -0.45 0.61
N ALA A 56 -16.82 0.25 -0.07
CA ALA A 56 -16.95 1.69 -0.29
C ALA A 56 -18.18 1.99 -1.16
N ASP A 57 -18.40 1.20 -2.20
CA ASP A 57 -19.58 1.33 -3.06
C ASP A 57 -20.87 1.10 -2.29
N SER A 58 -20.89 0.08 -1.42
CA SER A 58 -22.04 -0.21 -0.58
C SER A 58 -22.30 0.94 0.40
N ALA A 59 -21.25 1.53 0.96
CA ALA A 59 -21.39 2.63 1.90
C ALA A 59 -21.86 3.92 1.22
N ALA A 60 -21.50 4.11 -0.04
CA ALA A 60 -21.87 5.30 -0.80
C ALA A 60 -23.33 5.34 -1.21
N LYS A 61 -24.01 4.22 -1.09
CA LYS A 61 -25.43 4.10 -1.41
C LYS A 61 -26.27 4.17 -0.16
#